data_efe4a00bed3bc5e10588ec9d582e9f3e
#
_entry.id   efe4a00bed3bc5e10588ec9d582e9f3e
#
_cell.length_a   1.000
_cell.length_b   1.000
_cell.length_c   1.000
_cell.angle_alpha   90.00
_cell.angle_beta   90.00
_cell.angle_gamma   90.00
#
_symmetry.space_group_name_H-M   'P 1'
#
loop_
_entity.id
_entity.type
_entity.pdbx_description
1 polymer ?
#
loop_
_entity_poly.entity_id
_entity_poly.type
_entity_poly.pdbx_seq_one_letter_code
_entity_poly.pdbx_strand_id
1 'polypeptide(L)'
;MKKLSAFILAISICGYSTQAVAEIFNTSFTSIYGGKIETQQWAGKPYLIVNTASMCAFTRQYATLQKLYDEYREAGFGMVAVPSDDFNQELSSNAEIKDFCELNYDIDMPMSETLSVKGLSAHPFFKA
;
A
#
# COMPACT_ATOMS: atom_id res chain seq x y z
N MET A 1 -0.94 63.19 -23.44
CA MET A 1 -1.31 62.30 -22.31
C MET A 1 -1.47 60.89 -22.84
N LYS A 2 -0.44 60.05 -22.69
CA LYS A 2 -0.47 58.66 -23.17
C LYS A 2 -0.92 57.78 -22.02
N LYS A 3 -2.06 57.11 -22.15
CA LYS A 3 -2.57 56.13 -21.17
C LYS A 3 -1.79 54.83 -21.35
N LEU A 4 -1.02 54.46 -20.34
CA LEU A 4 -0.33 53.19 -20.26
C LEU A 4 -1.34 52.12 -19.77
N SER A 5 -1.81 51.27 -20.69
CA SER A 5 -2.61 50.10 -20.31
C SER A 5 -1.70 49.01 -19.78
N ALA A 6 -1.80 48.73 -18.49
CA ALA A 6 -1.13 47.58 -17.87
C ALA A 6 -1.88 46.29 -18.25
N PHE A 7 -1.26 45.48 -19.09
CA PHE A 7 -1.70 44.11 -19.35
C PHE A 7 -1.29 43.24 -18.14
N ILE A 8 -2.27 42.84 -17.32
CA ILE A 8 -2.07 41.86 -16.27
C ILE A 8 -2.12 40.49 -16.94
N LEU A 9 -0.95 39.90 -17.11
CA LEU A 9 -0.81 38.49 -17.55
C LEU A 9 -1.20 37.57 -16.39
N ALA A 10 -2.41 37.05 -16.43
CA ALA A 10 -2.85 36.01 -15.46
C ALA A 10 -2.11 34.71 -15.77
N ILE A 11 -1.08 34.42 -14.99
CA ILE A 11 -0.41 33.12 -14.99
C ILE A 11 -1.36 32.13 -14.32
N SER A 12 -2.08 31.35 -15.14
CA SER A 12 -2.84 30.21 -14.67
C SER A 12 -1.88 29.12 -14.24
N ILE A 13 -1.56 29.06 -12.94
CA ILE A 13 -0.79 27.96 -12.36
C ILE A 13 -1.73 26.77 -12.39
N CYS A 14 -1.46 25.84 -13.32
CA CYS A 14 -2.13 24.56 -13.38
C CYS A 14 -1.78 23.79 -12.08
N GLY A 15 -2.69 23.87 -11.12
CA GLY A 15 -2.57 23.16 -9.85
C GLY A 15 -2.73 21.65 -10.12
N TYR A 16 -1.63 20.96 -10.36
CA TYR A 16 -1.62 19.51 -10.27
C TYR A 16 -2.00 19.14 -8.84
N SER A 17 -3.11 18.41 -8.71
CA SER A 17 -3.79 18.24 -7.45
C SER A 17 -2.92 17.53 -6.43
N THR A 18 -2.49 18.25 -5.42
CA THR A 18 -1.90 17.71 -4.18
C THR A 18 -2.85 16.74 -3.46
N GLN A 19 -4.13 16.70 -3.84
CA GLN A 19 -5.14 15.83 -3.28
C GLN A 19 -4.91 14.35 -3.61
N ALA A 20 -4.56 13.99 -4.85
CA ALA A 20 -4.31 12.59 -5.22
C ALA A 20 -3.11 11.99 -4.48
N VAL A 21 -2.06 12.78 -4.25
CA VAL A 21 -0.90 12.37 -3.47
C VAL A 21 -1.27 12.18 -1.99
N ALA A 22 -2.11 13.05 -1.44
CA ALA A 22 -2.58 12.95 -0.05
C ALA A 22 -3.44 11.71 0.17
N GLU A 23 -4.24 11.28 -0.80
CA GLU A 23 -5.08 10.08 -0.71
C GLU A 23 -4.25 8.79 -0.67
N ILE A 24 -3.15 8.71 -1.42
CA ILE A 24 -2.23 7.56 -1.37
C ILE A 24 -1.60 7.42 0.01
N PHE A 25 -1.21 8.53 0.63
CA PHE A 25 -0.58 8.54 1.95
C PHE A 25 -1.57 8.40 3.12
N ASN A 26 -2.88 8.45 2.87
CA ASN A 26 -3.92 8.31 3.90
C ASN A 26 -4.88 7.19 3.55
N THR A 27 -4.34 6.00 3.38
CA THR A 27 -5.11 4.81 3.05
C THR A 27 -5.19 3.85 4.24
N SER A 28 -6.23 3.03 4.27
CA SER A 28 -6.39 2.01 5.30
C SER A 28 -6.70 0.65 4.69
N PHE A 29 -6.22 -0.41 5.33
CA PHE A 29 -6.51 -1.79 4.98
C PHE A 29 -7.17 -2.49 6.16
N THR A 30 -8.13 -3.37 5.91
CA THR A 30 -8.62 -4.28 6.97
C THR A 30 -7.51 -5.29 7.27
N SER A 31 -7.12 -5.40 8.54
CA SER A 31 -6.07 -6.33 8.95
C SER A 31 -6.58 -7.76 9.03
N ILE A 32 -5.80 -8.72 8.52
CA ILE A 32 -6.08 -10.16 8.66
C ILE A 32 -6.10 -10.62 10.13
N TYR A 33 -5.48 -9.82 11.02
CA TYR A 33 -5.46 -10.02 12.47
C TYR A 33 -6.59 -9.31 13.21
N GLY A 34 -7.46 -8.62 12.47
CA GLY A 34 -8.54 -7.78 13.00
C GLY A 34 -8.14 -6.30 13.11
N GLY A 35 -9.16 -5.44 13.06
CA GLY A 35 -8.96 -3.99 13.05
C GLY A 35 -8.46 -3.46 11.70
N LYS A 36 -7.76 -2.33 11.75
CA LYS A 36 -7.29 -1.63 10.55
C LYS A 36 -5.79 -1.35 10.61
N ILE A 37 -5.16 -1.34 9.43
CA ILE A 37 -3.81 -0.88 9.20
C ILE A 37 -3.92 0.48 8.52
N GLU A 38 -3.63 1.55 9.25
CA GLU A 38 -3.68 2.93 8.76
C GLU A 38 -2.30 3.36 8.28
N THR A 39 -2.13 3.69 7.00
CA THR A 39 -0.81 4.12 6.47
C THR A 39 -0.35 5.45 7.05
N GLN A 40 -1.28 6.25 7.59
CA GLN A 40 -0.98 7.49 8.30
C GLN A 40 -0.01 7.31 9.49
N GLN A 41 0.04 6.11 10.09
CA GLN A 41 0.99 5.81 11.15
C GLN A 41 2.46 5.95 10.72
N TRP A 42 2.73 5.86 9.42
CA TRP A 42 4.06 6.03 8.82
C TRP A 42 4.23 7.38 8.12
N ALA A 43 3.43 8.39 8.45
CA ALA A 43 3.55 9.72 7.85
C ALA A 43 4.98 10.27 8.00
N GLY A 44 5.60 10.69 6.89
CA GLY A 44 6.97 11.18 6.85
C GLY A 44 8.05 10.09 6.95
N LYS A 45 7.67 8.82 6.92
CA LYS A 45 8.58 7.66 6.90
C LYS A 45 8.34 6.83 5.64
N PRO A 46 9.36 6.11 5.15
CA PRO A 46 9.15 5.18 4.05
C PRO A 46 8.29 3.99 4.49
N TYR A 47 7.40 3.56 3.60
CA TYR A 47 6.68 2.31 3.79
C TYR A 47 6.49 1.58 2.45
N LEU A 48 6.30 0.28 2.50
CA LEU A 48 6.16 -0.60 1.36
C LEU A 48 4.82 -1.34 1.41
N ILE A 49 4.04 -1.23 0.36
CA ILE A 49 2.84 -2.04 0.16
C ILE A 49 3.16 -3.10 -0.90
N VAL A 50 3.01 -4.35 -0.55
CA VAL A 50 3.38 -5.48 -1.41
C VAL A 50 2.18 -6.35 -1.69
N ASN A 51 1.78 -6.47 -2.95
CA ASN A 51 0.84 -7.51 -3.35
C ASN A 51 1.48 -8.89 -3.17
N THR A 52 0.79 -9.78 -2.47
CA THR A 52 1.26 -11.13 -2.11
C THR A 52 0.29 -12.20 -2.59
N ALA A 53 0.79 -13.43 -2.73
CA ALA A 53 0.00 -14.62 -2.98
C ALA A 53 0.74 -15.87 -2.48
N SER A 54 0.03 -16.78 -1.80
CA SER A 54 0.63 -17.96 -1.15
C SER A 54 1.08 -19.03 -2.12
N MET A 55 0.48 -19.13 -3.30
CA MET A 55 0.76 -20.16 -4.33
C MET A 55 1.55 -19.61 -5.52
N CYS A 56 2.30 -18.54 -5.32
CA CYS A 56 3.09 -17.87 -6.35
C CYS A 56 4.53 -18.41 -6.38
N ALA A 57 5.15 -18.44 -7.57
CA ALA A 57 6.58 -18.78 -7.70
C ALA A 57 7.50 -17.82 -6.93
N PHE A 58 7.04 -16.61 -6.64
CA PHE A 58 7.77 -15.58 -5.88
C PHE A 58 7.50 -15.60 -4.37
N THR A 59 6.65 -16.48 -3.85
CA THR A 59 6.29 -16.58 -2.43
C THR A 59 7.54 -16.76 -1.52
N ARG A 60 8.60 -17.38 -2.03
CA ARG A 60 9.89 -17.48 -1.34
C ARG A 60 10.49 -16.10 -0.96
N GLN A 61 10.07 -15.01 -1.58
CA GLN A 61 10.50 -13.65 -1.24
C GLN A 61 9.94 -13.17 0.11
N TYR A 62 8.94 -13.86 0.67
CA TYR A 62 8.36 -13.52 1.97
C TYR A 62 9.41 -13.49 3.08
N ALA A 63 10.34 -14.45 3.09
CA ALA A 63 11.43 -14.45 4.05
C ALA A 63 12.32 -13.20 3.95
N THR A 64 12.56 -12.70 2.73
CA THR A 64 13.36 -11.49 2.51
C THR A 64 12.58 -10.24 2.91
N LEU A 65 11.27 -10.19 2.64
CA LEU A 65 10.40 -9.09 3.04
C LEU A 65 10.29 -9.02 4.57
N GLN A 66 10.12 -10.16 5.25
CA GLN A 66 10.10 -10.19 6.71
C GLN A 66 11.42 -9.70 7.29
N LYS A 67 12.55 -10.16 6.76
CA LYS A 67 13.87 -9.70 7.19
C LYS A 67 14.05 -8.18 7.00
N LEU A 68 13.59 -7.64 5.87
CA LEU A 68 13.63 -6.20 5.62
C LEU A 68 12.79 -5.44 6.65
N TYR A 69 11.59 -5.94 6.93
CA TYR A 69 10.71 -5.35 7.94
C TYR A 69 11.36 -5.38 9.33
N ASP A 70 11.91 -6.51 9.75
CA ASP A 70 12.60 -6.66 11.05
C ASP A 70 13.78 -5.70 11.20
N GLU A 71 14.55 -5.50 10.12
CA GLU A 71 15.74 -4.65 10.14
C GLU A 71 15.39 -3.16 10.32
N TYR A 72 14.28 -2.69 9.73
CA TYR A 72 13.98 -1.27 9.65
C TYR A 72 12.74 -0.80 10.40
N ARG A 73 11.90 -1.69 10.95
CA ARG A 73 10.68 -1.31 11.66
C ARG A 73 10.92 -0.40 12.86
N GLU A 74 12.01 -0.63 13.61
CA GLU A 74 12.37 0.20 14.76
C GLU A 74 12.84 1.62 14.32
N ALA A 75 13.32 1.77 13.09
CA ALA A 75 13.63 3.08 12.50
C ALA A 75 12.38 3.79 11.92
N GLY A 76 11.20 3.16 12.02
CA GLY A 76 9.93 3.69 11.57
C GLY A 76 9.52 3.27 10.15
N PHE A 77 10.21 2.31 9.55
CA PHE A 77 9.79 1.74 8.27
C PHE A 77 8.49 0.96 8.39
N GLY A 78 7.54 1.23 7.50
CA GLY A 78 6.28 0.51 7.42
C GLY A 78 6.27 -0.55 6.32
N MET A 79 5.50 -1.62 6.52
CA MET A 79 5.23 -2.59 5.48
C MET A 79 3.82 -3.15 5.63
N VAL A 80 3.14 -3.40 4.49
CA VAL A 80 1.87 -4.13 4.46
C VAL A 80 1.94 -5.17 3.36
N ALA A 81 1.78 -6.42 3.71
CA ALA A 81 1.48 -7.49 2.77
C ALA A 81 0.00 -7.45 2.40
N VAL A 82 -0.30 -7.54 1.11
CA VAL A 82 -1.66 -7.46 0.58
C VAL A 82 -1.97 -8.73 -0.23
N PRO A 83 -2.51 -9.77 0.40
CA PRO A 83 -2.94 -10.98 -0.30
C PRO A 83 -4.01 -10.67 -1.34
N SER A 84 -3.86 -11.26 -2.53
CA SER A 84 -4.85 -11.13 -3.60
C SER A 84 -4.94 -12.39 -4.45
N ASP A 85 -6.18 -12.81 -4.73
CA ASP A 85 -6.46 -13.91 -5.66
C ASP A 85 -6.74 -13.43 -7.10
N ASP A 86 -6.52 -12.19 -7.40
CA ASP A 86 -6.72 -11.64 -8.76
C ASP A 86 -5.88 -12.36 -9.84
N PHE A 87 -4.88 -13.11 -9.44
CA PHE A 87 -4.00 -13.88 -10.31
C PHE A 87 -4.22 -15.40 -10.19
N ASN A 88 -5.24 -15.84 -9.46
CA ASN A 88 -5.55 -17.25 -9.15
C ASN A 88 -4.37 -17.98 -8.49
N GLN A 89 -3.72 -17.32 -7.54
CA GLN A 89 -2.52 -17.82 -6.85
C GLN A 89 -2.61 -17.65 -5.33
N GLU A 90 -3.79 -17.37 -4.79
CA GLU A 90 -3.97 -17.25 -3.36
C GLU A 90 -4.78 -18.42 -2.78
N LEU A 91 -4.65 -18.66 -1.48
CA LEU A 91 -5.44 -19.62 -0.72
C LEU A 91 -6.88 -19.11 -0.55
N SER A 92 -7.80 -20.02 -0.23
CA SER A 92 -9.24 -19.76 -0.31
C SER A 92 -9.80 -18.92 0.85
N SER A 93 -9.06 -18.74 1.93
CA SER A 93 -9.51 -17.98 3.09
C SER A 93 -8.39 -17.20 3.78
N ASN A 94 -8.77 -16.10 4.43
CA ASN A 94 -7.84 -15.31 5.26
C ASN A 94 -7.17 -16.14 6.37
N ALA A 95 -7.89 -17.11 6.95
CA ALA A 95 -7.32 -18.00 7.97
C ALA A 95 -6.20 -18.87 7.41
N GLU A 96 -6.42 -19.49 6.24
CA GLU A 96 -5.40 -20.32 5.59
C GLU A 96 -4.18 -19.49 5.17
N ILE A 97 -4.38 -18.27 4.67
CA ILE A 97 -3.30 -17.35 4.28
C ILE A 97 -2.46 -16.98 5.49
N LYS A 98 -3.11 -16.60 6.59
CA LYS A 98 -2.46 -16.26 7.85
C LYS A 98 -1.60 -17.43 8.34
N ASP A 99 -2.20 -18.61 8.49
CA ASP A 99 -1.52 -19.81 8.96
C ASP A 99 -0.33 -20.18 8.05
N PHE A 100 -0.52 -20.09 6.73
CA PHE A 100 0.54 -20.34 5.75
C PHE A 100 1.73 -19.40 5.93
N CYS A 101 1.48 -18.10 6.06
CA CYS A 101 2.51 -17.08 6.21
C CYS A 101 3.26 -17.20 7.53
N GLU A 102 2.54 -17.42 8.63
CA GLU A 102 3.14 -17.58 9.96
C GLU A 102 3.96 -18.86 10.07
N LEU A 103 3.39 -20.00 9.65
CA LEU A 103 4.04 -21.32 9.84
C LEU A 103 5.22 -21.56 8.89
N ASN A 104 5.21 -21.00 7.69
CA ASN A 104 6.26 -21.28 6.70
C ASN A 104 7.32 -20.19 6.61
N TYR A 105 7.00 -18.94 7.00
CA TYR A 105 7.88 -17.79 6.80
C TYR A 105 8.05 -16.93 8.04
N ASP A 106 7.44 -17.32 9.17
CA ASP A 106 7.50 -16.57 10.44
C ASP A 106 7.10 -15.10 10.26
N ILE A 107 6.06 -14.86 9.44
CA ILE A 107 5.59 -13.50 9.10
C ILE A 107 4.90 -12.87 10.30
N ASP A 108 5.39 -11.70 10.71
CA ASP A 108 4.75 -10.81 11.68
C ASP A 108 4.56 -9.38 11.14
N MET A 109 5.02 -9.11 9.92
CA MET A 109 4.72 -7.83 9.27
C MET A 109 3.21 -7.64 9.07
N PRO A 110 2.69 -6.40 9.14
CA PRO A 110 1.29 -6.11 8.90
C PRO A 110 0.78 -6.73 7.59
N MET A 111 -0.38 -7.41 7.66
CA MET A 111 -0.99 -8.07 6.52
C MET A 111 -2.47 -7.72 6.46
N SER A 112 -2.96 -7.37 5.27
CA SER A 112 -4.38 -7.13 5.05
C SER A 112 -5.16 -8.43 4.88
N GLU A 113 -6.48 -8.38 5.04
CA GLU A 113 -7.35 -9.37 4.45
C GLU A 113 -7.17 -9.40 2.92
N THR A 114 -7.58 -10.50 2.30
CA THR A 114 -7.57 -10.63 0.83
C THR A 114 -8.40 -9.53 0.19
N LEU A 115 -7.83 -8.86 -0.80
CA LEU A 115 -8.51 -7.81 -1.56
C LEU A 115 -8.10 -7.80 -3.03
N SER A 116 -8.88 -7.09 -3.84
CA SER A 116 -8.55 -6.90 -5.26
C SER A 116 -7.50 -5.81 -5.44
N VAL A 117 -6.49 -6.10 -6.27
CA VAL A 117 -5.38 -5.19 -6.60
C VAL A 117 -5.40 -4.72 -8.05
N LYS A 118 -6.33 -5.26 -8.87
CA LYS A 118 -6.48 -4.87 -10.29
C LYS A 118 -7.94 -4.68 -10.71
N GLY A 119 -8.14 -4.00 -11.83
CA GLY A 119 -9.46 -3.77 -12.42
C GLY A 119 -10.33 -2.79 -11.62
N LEU A 120 -11.63 -2.79 -11.91
CA LEU A 120 -12.58 -1.83 -11.33
C LEU A 120 -12.81 -2.01 -9.83
N SER A 121 -12.67 -3.24 -9.33
CA SER A 121 -12.82 -3.58 -7.91
C SER A 121 -11.55 -3.39 -7.08
N ALA A 122 -10.43 -2.99 -7.70
CA ALA A 122 -9.19 -2.80 -6.98
C ALA A 122 -9.34 -1.81 -5.81
N HIS A 123 -8.64 -2.11 -4.73
CA HIS A 123 -8.55 -1.19 -3.60
C HIS A 123 -8.03 0.18 -4.06
N PRO A 124 -8.52 1.31 -3.51
CA PRO A 124 -8.14 2.67 -3.96
C PRO A 124 -6.64 2.89 -4.10
N PHE A 125 -5.84 2.35 -3.19
CA PHE A 125 -4.37 2.43 -3.25
C PHE A 125 -3.80 1.94 -4.59
N PHE A 126 -4.36 0.87 -5.17
CA PHE A 126 -3.89 0.27 -6.43
C PHE A 126 -4.51 0.91 -7.69
N LYS A 127 -5.38 1.91 -7.51
CA LYS A 127 -5.97 2.72 -8.62
C LYS A 127 -5.29 4.05 -8.81
N ALA A 128 -4.46 4.47 -7.88
CA ALA A 128 -3.81 5.78 -7.83
C ALA A 128 -2.65 5.90 -8.83
#